data_28f9397be8c93dfaf8e705beb04222aa
#
_entry.id   28f9397be8c93dfaf8e705beb04222aa
#
_cell.length_a   1.000
_cell.length_b   1.000
_cell.length_c   1.000
_cell.angle_alpha   90.00
_cell.angle_beta   90.00
_cell.angle_gamma   90.00
#
_symmetry.space_group_name_H-M   'P 1'
#
loop_
_entity.id
_entity.type
_entity.pdbx_description
1 polymer ?
#
loop_
_entity_poly.entity_id
_entity_poly.type
_entity_poly.pdbx_seq_one_letter_code
_entity_poly.pdbx_strand_id
1 'polypeptide(L)'
;MFDSVLVVCTGNICRSPMGERILQSLLPEKIIKSAGVGALVGHPADPLAIQVSNEKGINLEGHSGTQFTSAMSIEYDLILVMDKNHIEQVSKIAPHARGKTMLIGRWIGNKEIPDPYKQSKEVFEFVYQLIDEACHSWAQRLR
;
A
#
# COMPACT_ATOMS: atom_id res chain seq x y z
N MET A 1 -1.26 13.74 14.62
CA MET A 1 0.00 13.90 13.90
C MET A 1 -0.05 13.18 12.55
N PHE A 2 0.18 11.88 12.48
CA PHE A 2 -0.05 11.15 11.24
C PHE A 2 -1.42 10.47 11.31
N ASP A 3 -2.46 11.23 11.04
CA ASP A 3 -3.83 10.74 11.17
C ASP A 3 -4.35 10.06 9.90
N SER A 4 -3.70 10.32 8.77
CA SER A 4 -4.09 9.75 7.48
C SER A 4 -2.88 9.24 6.71
N VAL A 5 -3.01 8.03 6.16
CA VAL A 5 -1.93 7.34 5.44
C VAL A 5 -2.48 6.83 4.11
N LEU A 6 -1.74 7.08 3.03
CA LEU A 6 -2.05 6.56 1.71
C LEU A 6 -1.01 5.51 1.33
N VAL A 7 -1.44 4.31 1.01
CA VAL A 7 -0.57 3.21 0.57
C VAL A 7 -0.61 3.15 -0.95
N VAL A 8 0.54 3.24 -1.60
CA VAL A 8 0.61 3.37 -3.06
C VAL A 8 1.44 2.26 -3.69
N CYS A 9 0.91 1.66 -4.75
CA CYS A 9 1.67 0.76 -5.61
C CYS A 9 1.43 1.14 -7.07
N THR A 10 1.61 0.23 -8.02
CA THR A 10 1.41 0.53 -9.44
C THR A 10 -0.07 0.47 -9.81
N GLY A 11 -0.64 -0.73 -9.84
CA GLY A 11 -2.01 -0.96 -10.33
C GLY A 11 -3.11 -0.78 -9.31
N ASN A 12 -2.77 -0.69 -8.03
CA ASN A 12 -3.72 -0.61 -6.91
C ASN A 12 -4.68 -1.81 -6.84
N ILE A 13 -4.20 -2.99 -7.19
CA ILE A 13 -5.00 -4.22 -7.11
C ILE A 13 -4.32 -5.35 -6.33
N CYS A 14 -3.02 -5.26 -6.07
CA CYS A 14 -2.28 -6.31 -5.32
C CYS A 14 -1.69 -5.77 -4.04
N ARG A 15 -0.52 -5.12 -4.12
CA ARG A 15 0.28 -4.75 -2.94
C ARG A 15 -0.40 -3.69 -2.07
N SER A 16 -0.87 -2.60 -2.67
CA SER A 16 -1.44 -1.51 -1.86
C SER A 16 -2.78 -1.87 -1.22
N PRO A 17 -3.68 -2.66 -1.85
CA PRO A 17 -4.88 -3.11 -1.13
C PRO A 17 -4.55 -3.95 0.10
N MET A 18 -3.57 -4.84 -0.01
CA MET A 18 -3.12 -5.65 1.14
C MET A 18 -2.57 -4.76 2.24
N GLY A 19 -1.67 -3.84 1.89
CA GLY A 19 -1.09 -2.90 2.85
C GLY A 19 -2.13 -2.02 3.52
N GLU A 20 -3.08 -1.49 2.76
CA GLU A 20 -4.17 -0.66 3.28
C GLU A 20 -4.97 -1.41 4.35
N ARG A 21 -5.41 -2.63 4.04
CA ARG A 21 -6.32 -3.36 4.92
C ARG A 21 -5.60 -3.92 6.15
N ILE A 22 -4.35 -4.34 6.01
CA ILE A 22 -3.53 -4.75 7.16
C ILE A 22 -3.32 -3.55 8.09
N LEU A 23 -2.89 -2.43 7.53
CA LEU A 23 -2.60 -1.25 8.34
C LEU A 23 -3.86 -0.71 9.01
N GLN A 24 -4.99 -0.71 8.30
CA GLN A 24 -6.27 -0.28 8.86
C GLN A 24 -6.68 -1.16 10.04
N SER A 25 -6.43 -2.47 9.97
CA SER A 25 -6.75 -3.38 11.07
C SER A 25 -5.90 -3.11 12.31
N LEU A 26 -4.68 -2.62 12.12
CA LEU A 26 -3.75 -2.29 13.20
C LEU A 26 -3.99 -0.89 13.77
N LEU A 27 -4.52 0.00 12.97
CA LEU A 27 -4.74 1.41 13.32
C LEU A 27 -6.18 1.82 12.98
N PRO A 28 -7.17 1.24 13.67
CA PRO A 28 -8.58 1.45 13.27
C PRO A 28 -9.08 2.89 13.45
N GLU A 29 -8.42 3.71 14.25
CA GLU A 29 -8.78 5.11 14.47
C GLU A 29 -8.21 6.05 13.41
N LYS A 30 -7.33 5.57 12.54
CA LYS A 30 -6.72 6.39 11.50
C LYS A 30 -7.41 6.19 10.15
N ILE A 31 -7.24 7.15 9.26
CA ILE A 31 -7.75 7.05 7.88
C ILE A 31 -6.65 6.42 7.04
N ILE A 32 -6.89 5.20 6.57
CA ILE A 32 -5.94 4.45 5.72
C ILE A 32 -6.62 4.15 4.39
N LYS A 33 -6.02 4.62 3.31
CA LYS A 33 -6.53 4.41 1.95
C LYS A 33 -5.40 3.93 1.05
N SER A 34 -5.71 3.62 -0.20
CA SER A 34 -4.69 3.20 -1.17
C SER A 34 -4.98 3.76 -2.55
N ALA A 35 -3.94 3.82 -3.38
CA ALA A 35 -4.01 4.29 -4.75
C ALA A 35 -2.89 3.66 -5.57
N GLY A 36 -2.88 3.89 -6.88
CA GLY A 36 -1.84 3.42 -7.77
C GLY A 36 -1.36 4.53 -8.69
N VAL A 37 -0.07 4.50 -9.02
CA VAL A 37 0.51 5.49 -9.94
C VAL A 37 0.14 5.19 -11.39
N GLY A 38 -0.24 3.95 -11.70
CA GLY A 38 -0.82 3.53 -12.97
C GLY A 38 -1.99 2.60 -12.68
N ALA A 39 -3.00 3.09 -11.97
CA ALA A 39 -4.06 2.26 -11.44
C ALA A 39 -4.95 1.63 -12.51
N LEU A 40 -5.40 0.42 -12.23
CA LEU A 40 -6.51 -0.20 -12.95
C LEU A 40 -7.80 0.29 -12.32
N VAL A 41 -8.19 1.48 -12.72
CA VAL A 41 -9.31 2.22 -12.09
C VAL A 41 -10.61 1.40 -12.14
N GLY A 42 -11.26 1.29 -11.00
CA GLY A 42 -12.53 0.58 -10.87
C GLY A 42 -12.41 -0.93 -10.74
N HIS A 43 -11.20 -1.49 -10.87
CA HIS A 43 -11.02 -2.95 -10.76
C HIS A 43 -10.99 -3.37 -9.29
N PRO A 44 -11.55 -4.55 -8.96
CA PRO A 44 -11.41 -5.11 -7.63
C PRO A 44 -9.97 -5.55 -7.37
N ALA A 45 -9.66 -5.93 -6.15
CA ALA A 45 -8.36 -6.51 -5.84
C ALA A 45 -8.16 -7.80 -6.64
N ASP A 46 -6.90 -8.12 -6.93
CA ASP A 46 -6.53 -9.33 -7.64
C ASP A 46 -7.04 -10.57 -6.88
N PRO A 47 -7.58 -11.59 -7.59
CA PRO A 47 -8.12 -12.78 -6.92
C PRO A 47 -7.13 -13.49 -5.99
N LEU A 48 -5.85 -13.55 -6.35
CA LEU A 48 -4.84 -14.16 -5.47
C LEU A 48 -4.54 -13.28 -4.26
N ALA A 49 -4.57 -11.95 -4.42
CA ALA A 49 -4.43 -11.04 -3.28
C ALA A 49 -5.59 -11.25 -2.30
N ILE A 50 -6.81 -11.38 -2.83
CA ILE A 50 -8.00 -11.65 -2.00
C ILE A 50 -7.86 -12.97 -1.26
N GLN A 51 -7.48 -14.02 -1.97
CA GLN A 51 -7.36 -15.38 -1.40
C GLN A 51 -6.32 -15.42 -0.30
N VAL A 52 -5.12 -14.94 -0.57
CA VAL A 52 -4.02 -14.96 0.41
C VAL A 52 -4.38 -14.12 1.63
N SER A 53 -4.98 -12.95 1.42
CA SER A 53 -5.38 -12.07 2.52
C SER A 53 -6.46 -12.72 3.38
N ASN A 54 -7.47 -13.33 2.75
CA ASN A 54 -8.54 -14.02 3.47
C ASN A 54 -7.99 -15.14 4.35
N GLU A 55 -7.01 -15.88 3.86
CA GLU A 55 -6.37 -16.96 4.64
C GLU A 55 -5.67 -16.43 5.88
N LYS A 56 -5.34 -15.16 5.89
CA LYS A 56 -4.69 -14.48 7.03
C LYS A 56 -5.66 -13.61 7.83
N GLY A 57 -6.95 -13.71 7.53
CA GLY A 57 -7.97 -12.95 8.26
C GLY A 57 -8.14 -11.51 7.83
N ILE A 58 -7.59 -11.12 6.68
CA ILE A 58 -7.69 -9.76 6.13
C ILE A 58 -8.62 -9.77 4.93
N ASN A 59 -9.66 -8.95 4.98
CA ASN A 59 -10.70 -8.88 3.95
C ASN A 59 -10.40 -7.72 2.98
N LEU A 60 -10.31 -8.03 1.68
CA LEU A 60 -10.13 -7.02 0.62
C LEU A 60 -11.43 -6.71 -0.12
N GLU A 61 -12.56 -7.20 0.37
CA GLU A 61 -13.85 -6.96 -0.29
C GLU A 61 -14.17 -5.48 -0.35
N GLY A 62 -14.77 -5.07 -1.47
CA GLY A 62 -15.16 -3.67 -1.69
C GLY A 62 -14.04 -2.78 -2.22
N HIS A 63 -12.83 -3.32 -2.35
CA HIS A 63 -11.73 -2.54 -2.91
C HIS A 63 -11.98 -2.22 -4.39
N SER A 64 -11.65 -0.98 -4.78
CA SER A 64 -11.73 -0.53 -6.17
C SER A 64 -10.50 0.29 -6.49
N GLY A 65 -9.83 -0.04 -7.59
CA GLY A 65 -8.60 0.65 -8.02
C GLY A 65 -8.81 2.15 -8.17
N THR A 66 -7.91 2.93 -7.61
CA THR A 66 -7.98 4.39 -7.58
C THR A 66 -6.66 4.98 -8.05
N GLN A 67 -6.72 5.93 -9.00
CA GLN A 67 -5.51 6.57 -9.51
C GLN A 67 -4.98 7.60 -8.50
N PHE A 68 -3.68 7.54 -8.24
CA PHE A 68 -2.99 8.53 -7.43
C PHE A 68 -2.95 9.86 -8.20
N THR A 69 -3.33 10.95 -7.53
CA THR A 69 -3.33 12.29 -8.12
C THR A 69 -2.65 13.28 -7.19
N SER A 70 -2.20 14.40 -7.76
CA SER A 70 -1.61 15.49 -6.98
C SER A 70 -2.59 16.03 -5.92
N ALA A 71 -3.86 16.20 -6.31
CA ALA A 71 -4.89 16.67 -5.37
C ALA A 71 -5.08 15.70 -4.19
N MET A 72 -5.11 14.41 -4.48
CA MET A 72 -5.23 13.37 -3.46
C MET A 72 -4.07 13.42 -2.46
N SER A 73 -2.84 13.67 -2.93
CA SER A 73 -1.66 13.66 -2.08
C SER A 73 -1.72 14.69 -0.96
N ILE A 74 -2.46 15.77 -1.16
CA ILE A 74 -2.58 16.86 -0.17
C ILE A 74 -3.37 16.38 1.06
N GLU A 75 -4.27 15.43 0.88
CA GLU A 75 -5.17 14.96 1.92
C GLU A 75 -4.54 14.04 2.95
N TYR A 76 -3.32 13.52 2.67
CA TYR A 76 -2.70 12.51 3.52
C TYR A 76 -1.42 13.03 4.18
N ASP A 77 -1.24 12.66 5.43
CA ASP A 77 -0.06 13.06 6.21
C ASP A 77 1.18 12.26 5.84
N LEU A 78 0.98 11.03 5.36
CA LEU A 78 2.06 10.10 5.03
C LEU A 78 1.66 9.27 3.81
N ILE A 79 2.62 9.06 2.91
CA ILE A 79 2.45 8.21 1.74
C ILE A 79 3.47 7.08 1.82
N LEU A 80 2.98 5.84 1.83
CA LEU A 80 3.83 4.65 1.89
C LEU A 80 3.81 3.93 0.54
N VAL A 81 4.99 3.72 -0.02
CA VAL A 81 5.14 3.10 -1.34
C VAL A 81 5.91 1.78 -1.24
N MET A 82 5.83 0.98 -2.29
CA MET A 82 6.37 -0.38 -2.28
C MET A 82 7.84 -0.46 -2.67
N ASP A 83 8.28 0.42 -3.58
CA ASP A 83 9.66 0.43 -4.05
C ASP A 83 10.11 1.86 -4.39
N LYS A 84 11.41 1.99 -4.69
CA LYS A 84 12.01 3.31 -4.97
C LYS A 84 11.47 3.96 -6.24
N ASN A 85 11.07 3.14 -7.23
CA ASN A 85 10.45 3.67 -8.45
C ASN A 85 9.14 4.38 -8.12
N HIS A 86 8.40 3.89 -7.15
CA HIS A 86 7.16 4.54 -6.72
C HIS A 86 7.43 5.92 -6.11
N ILE A 87 8.56 6.08 -5.39
CA ILE A 87 8.94 7.40 -4.85
C ILE A 87 9.11 8.40 -6.01
N GLU A 88 9.82 7.98 -7.06
CA GLU A 88 10.04 8.84 -8.22
C GLU A 88 8.73 9.14 -8.96
N GLN A 89 7.87 8.14 -9.14
CA GLN A 89 6.59 8.32 -9.83
C GLN A 89 5.64 9.22 -9.04
N VAL A 90 5.57 9.05 -7.72
CA VAL A 90 4.79 9.95 -6.84
C VAL A 90 5.33 11.37 -6.94
N SER A 91 6.66 11.52 -6.93
CA SER A 91 7.29 12.84 -7.01
C SER A 91 7.01 13.54 -8.34
N LYS A 92 6.90 12.78 -9.43
CA LYS A 92 6.54 13.36 -10.74
C LYS A 92 5.10 13.86 -10.77
N ILE A 93 4.19 13.08 -10.18
CA ILE A 93 2.76 13.44 -10.14
C ILE A 93 2.52 14.57 -9.14
N ALA A 94 3.19 14.51 -7.99
CA ALA A 94 2.98 15.41 -6.86
C ALA A 94 4.33 15.79 -6.23
N PRO A 95 5.09 16.72 -6.84
CA PRO A 95 6.43 17.08 -6.33
C PRO A 95 6.43 17.49 -4.87
N HIS A 96 5.37 18.15 -4.40
CA HIS A 96 5.25 18.60 -3.01
C HIS A 96 5.09 17.45 -2.02
N ALA A 97 4.79 16.24 -2.49
CA ALA A 97 4.57 15.09 -1.61
C ALA A 97 5.87 14.32 -1.31
N ARG A 98 6.99 14.66 -1.95
CA ARG A 98 8.24 13.90 -1.80
C ARG A 98 8.69 13.79 -0.34
N GLY A 99 8.57 14.86 0.43
CA GLY A 99 9.01 14.90 1.83
C GLY A 99 8.21 14.00 2.77
N LYS A 100 7.04 13.54 2.35
CA LYS A 100 6.19 12.66 3.15
C LYS A 100 5.97 11.29 2.49
N THR A 101 6.76 10.96 1.46
CA THR A 101 6.69 9.68 0.76
C THR A 101 7.85 8.80 1.19
N MET A 102 7.55 7.64 1.75
CA MET A 102 8.54 6.71 2.31
C MET A 102 8.25 5.27 1.87
N LEU A 103 9.28 4.43 1.87
CA LEU A 103 9.09 3.00 1.63
C LEU A 103 8.30 2.39 2.78
N ILE A 104 7.31 1.55 2.46
CA ILE A 104 6.60 0.78 3.48
C ILE A 104 7.59 -0.13 4.23
N GLY A 105 8.61 -0.62 3.53
CA GLY A 105 9.66 -1.46 4.11
C GLY A 105 10.77 -0.72 4.84
N ARG A 106 10.60 0.57 5.12
CA ARG A 106 11.64 1.40 5.75
C ARG A 106 12.22 0.78 7.03
N TRP A 107 11.37 0.26 7.88
CA TRP A 107 11.77 -0.23 9.21
C TRP A 107 12.13 -1.71 9.23
N ILE A 108 12.10 -2.37 8.10
CA ILE A 108 12.53 -3.77 7.94
C ILE A 108 13.72 -3.85 6.97
N GLY A 109 14.68 -2.94 7.12
CA GLY A 109 15.91 -2.91 6.33
C GLY A 109 15.77 -2.17 5.00
N ASN A 110 14.83 -1.23 4.90
CA ASN A 110 14.53 -0.52 3.64
C ASN A 110 14.20 -1.48 2.50
N LYS A 111 13.51 -2.57 2.81
CA LYS A 111 13.15 -3.57 1.81
C LYS A 111 12.14 -3.02 0.81
N GLU A 112 12.38 -3.33 -0.45
CA GLU A 112 11.40 -3.09 -1.49
C GLU A 112 10.48 -4.29 -1.58
N ILE A 113 9.19 -4.06 -1.84
CA ILE A 113 8.20 -5.11 -1.93
C ILE A 113 8.03 -5.48 -3.41
N PRO A 114 8.40 -6.71 -3.81
CA PRO A 114 8.27 -7.11 -5.22
C PRO A 114 6.82 -7.19 -5.67
N ASP A 115 6.60 -7.01 -6.97
CA ASP A 115 5.28 -7.06 -7.56
C ASP A 115 4.87 -8.51 -7.84
N PRO A 116 3.82 -9.04 -7.20
CA PRO A 116 3.39 -10.41 -7.42
C PRO A 116 2.44 -10.59 -8.61
N TYR A 117 2.09 -9.51 -9.30
CA TYR A 117 1.10 -9.54 -10.36
C TYR A 117 1.45 -10.59 -11.43
N LYS A 118 0.49 -11.45 -11.76
CA LYS A 118 0.63 -12.57 -12.69
C LYS A 118 1.64 -13.64 -12.26
N GLN A 119 2.04 -13.62 -10.99
CA GLN A 119 2.90 -14.65 -10.41
C GLN A 119 2.06 -15.72 -9.70
N SER A 120 2.74 -16.71 -9.12
CA SER A 120 2.08 -17.82 -8.41
C SER A 120 1.51 -17.39 -7.06
N LYS A 121 0.66 -18.25 -6.49
CA LYS A 121 0.13 -18.04 -5.14
C LYS A 121 1.25 -17.92 -4.11
N GLU A 122 2.30 -18.74 -4.26
CA GLU A 122 3.45 -18.72 -3.34
C GLU A 122 4.13 -17.37 -3.34
N VAL A 123 4.24 -16.72 -4.50
CA VAL A 123 4.80 -15.36 -4.59
C VAL A 123 3.89 -14.37 -3.88
N PHE A 124 2.57 -14.48 -4.04
CA PHE A 124 1.62 -13.63 -3.31
C PHE A 124 1.74 -13.83 -1.80
N GLU A 125 1.93 -15.06 -1.34
CA GLU A 125 2.11 -15.35 0.09
C GLU A 125 3.39 -14.71 0.64
N PHE A 126 4.47 -14.80 -0.12
CA PHE A 126 5.74 -14.17 0.25
C PHE A 126 5.60 -12.64 0.34
N VAL A 127 4.97 -12.04 -0.69
CA VAL A 127 4.75 -10.60 -0.73
C VAL A 127 3.84 -10.14 0.41
N TYR A 128 2.77 -10.90 0.69
CA TYR A 128 1.89 -10.62 1.82
C TYR A 128 2.68 -10.58 3.13
N GLN A 129 3.56 -11.56 3.34
CA GLN A 129 4.36 -11.64 4.57
C GLN A 129 5.25 -10.41 4.73
N LEU A 130 5.89 -9.95 3.65
CA LEU A 130 6.71 -8.74 3.69
C LEU A 130 5.88 -7.50 4.03
N ILE A 131 4.71 -7.37 3.42
CA ILE A 131 3.82 -6.24 3.67
C ILE A 131 3.31 -6.27 5.10
N ASP A 132 2.97 -7.46 5.60
CA ASP A 132 2.51 -7.63 6.98
C ASP A 132 3.57 -7.16 7.99
N GLU A 133 4.82 -7.61 7.81
CA GLU A 133 5.93 -7.17 8.65
C GLU A 133 6.11 -5.65 8.59
N ALA A 134 6.07 -5.09 7.39
CA ALA A 134 6.22 -3.66 7.18
C ALA A 134 5.11 -2.88 7.88
N CYS A 135 3.87 -3.33 7.73
CA CYS A 135 2.71 -2.69 8.36
C CYS A 135 2.80 -2.71 9.88
N HIS A 136 3.21 -3.84 10.47
CA HIS A 136 3.40 -3.92 11.92
C HIS A 136 4.47 -2.95 12.40
N SER A 137 5.57 -2.83 11.65
CA SER A 137 6.65 -1.89 11.99
C SER A 137 6.18 -0.45 11.97
N TRP A 138 5.41 -0.07 10.94
CA TRP A 138 4.85 1.27 10.86
C TRP A 138 3.80 1.52 11.96
N ALA A 139 2.96 0.52 12.24
CA ALA A 139 1.92 0.69 13.26
C ALA A 139 2.52 1.02 14.63
N GLN A 140 3.64 0.40 14.98
CA GLN A 140 4.34 0.71 16.23
C GLN A 140 4.77 2.17 16.33
N ARG A 141 5.11 2.78 15.21
CA ARG A 141 5.58 4.16 15.14
C ARG A 141 4.46 5.19 14.99
N LEU A 142 3.32 4.75 14.48
CA LEU A 142 2.18 5.64 14.22
C LEU A 142 1.15 5.67 15.35
N ARG A 143 1.27 4.77 16.31
CA ARG A 143 0.37 4.74 17.47
C ARG A 143 0.56 5.94 18.39
#